data_5aae28c839bb669c9b4e098c5175f4f8
#
_entry.id   5aae28c839bb669c9b4e098c5175f4f8
#
_cell.length_a   1.000
_cell.length_b   1.000
_cell.length_c   1.000
_cell.angle_alpha   90.00
_cell.angle_beta   90.00
_cell.angle_gamma   90.00
#
_symmetry.space_group_name_H-M   'P 1'
#
loop_
_entity.id
_entity.type
_entity.pdbx_description
1 polymer ?
#
loop_
_entity_poly.entity_id
_entity_poly.type
_entity_poly.pdbx_seq_one_letter_code
_entity_poly.pdbx_strand_id
1 'polypeptide(L)'
;MSRPIPGYLRQVGLVLLLAAIIALIAQCTGLDTSSGSGGTSDPSPTPTPTTPATPTGYLTWKNDNQRTGLQPNETVLTPANVNSAQFGEKFSVPVDGWTFAQPLYVAGVSIGGANHNVVFVATEHASVYAFDADAAGAPLWHKSFLGPGITTVQTAGNPEIPVQPEVGITATPVIDDKSGTIYALVQTVENGVFMNKLHALDITTGAEKPGSPAVLSAPDFVDKQEFERCALLLANGNVYVSFASYGDIPPYHGFMFAFNAATLAQVAVWNVTPTGTEGGIWMGAAGPAADQNGNIFLAAGNGTWDGVSDYGQSVVKLDATLHVLDYWAPFNANQLNDGDHDLGAGGVLLVPDQTGAFPHEAVVCGKNEPIYVVNRDNLGKKGDTDDDQIIQLVHNQLGGSGLQDDDHCFTTPAFFQQTLYFIGNNDVIKAFSLDAASGKLSTTPTSEGSFVFPFPGGQAVVSSNGSSNGIVWAVDFNFDGSLHAFDAKDVSHELYRSPSIGQPAKWAVPTVINGKVYVATKTRLVVFGLH
;
A
#
# COMPACT_ATOMS: atom_id res chain seq x y z
N MET A 1 -54.66 34.15 16.46
CA MET A 1 -54.41 35.13 17.55
C MET A 1 -52.90 35.16 17.72
N SER A 2 -52.29 36.06 17.08
CA SER A 2 -51.66 37.33 17.51
C SER A 2 -50.35 37.15 18.31
N ARG A 3 -49.30 37.45 17.64
CA ARG A 3 -47.98 38.05 17.93
C ARG A 3 -47.89 38.91 19.26
N PRO A 4 -46.70 39.43 19.71
CA PRO A 4 -45.43 39.69 19.00
C PRO A 4 -44.12 39.55 19.83
N ILE A 5 -42.99 39.83 19.13
CA ILE A 5 -41.60 40.08 19.55
C ILE A 5 -41.46 41.43 20.31
N PRO A 6 -40.38 41.65 21.13
CA PRO A 6 -39.27 42.52 20.75
C PRO A 6 -37.90 41.99 21.22
N GLY A 7 -36.77 42.15 20.62
CA GLY A 7 -35.95 43.11 19.98
C GLY A 7 -35.21 44.10 20.91
N TYR A 8 -33.86 43.92 21.12
CA TYR A 8 -32.98 45.04 21.49
C TYR A 8 -31.55 44.84 20.95
N LEU A 9 -31.17 45.81 20.15
CA LEU A 9 -29.79 46.15 19.74
C LEU A 9 -29.04 46.89 20.87
N ARG A 10 -27.69 46.79 20.90
CA ARG A 10 -26.69 47.86 21.07
C ARG A 10 -25.33 47.24 21.40
N GLN A 11 -24.34 47.48 20.72
CA GLN A 11 -23.43 48.58 20.30
C GLN A 11 -22.03 48.31 20.82
N VAL A 12 -21.09 48.14 19.88
CA VAL A 12 -19.81 48.82 19.64
C VAL A 12 -18.85 49.01 20.83
N GLY A 13 -17.63 48.49 20.66
CA GLY A 13 -16.44 48.85 21.42
C GLY A 13 -15.16 48.45 20.67
N LEU A 14 -14.70 49.34 19.80
CA LEU A 14 -13.42 49.31 19.11
C LEU A 14 -12.31 49.73 20.09
N VAL A 15 -11.26 48.93 20.30
CA VAL A 15 -9.99 49.39 20.88
C VAL A 15 -8.85 48.89 20.03
N LEU A 16 -8.25 49.85 19.32
CA LEU A 16 -6.93 49.76 18.67
C LEU A 16 -5.82 49.79 19.73
N LEU A 17 -4.84 48.90 19.62
CA LEU A 17 -3.53 49.10 20.19
C LEU A 17 -2.45 48.76 19.17
N LEU A 18 -1.77 49.81 18.67
CA LEU A 18 -0.50 49.75 17.95
C LEU A 18 0.63 49.38 18.93
N ALA A 19 1.54 48.48 18.52
CA ALA A 19 2.84 48.40 19.13
C ALA A 19 3.92 48.14 18.05
N ALA A 20 4.87 49.00 18.08
CA ALA A 20 5.92 49.39 17.18
C ALA A 20 6.92 48.29 16.76
N ILE A 21 7.30 48.40 15.50
CA ILE A 21 8.49 47.78 14.89
C ILE A 21 9.71 48.63 15.23
N ILE A 22 10.78 47.99 15.76
CA ILE A 22 12.13 48.63 15.84
C ILE A 22 13.02 47.85 14.84
N ALA A 23 13.37 48.54 13.76
CA ALA A 23 14.42 48.14 12.83
C ALA A 23 15.75 48.75 13.31
N LEU A 24 16.77 47.90 13.42
CA LEU A 24 18.17 48.40 13.60
C LEU A 24 18.91 48.26 12.28
N ILE A 25 19.20 49.38 11.66
CA ILE A 25 20.12 49.53 10.52
C ILE A 25 21.48 49.93 11.09
N ALA A 26 22.51 49.16 10.82
CA ALA A 26 23.88 49.59 10.97
C ALA A 26 24.51 49.77 9.59
N GLN A 27 24.72 51.00 9.22
CA GLN A 27 25.58 51.40 8.08
C GLN A 27 27.06 51.37 8.50
N CYS A 28 27.90 50.81 7.64
CA CYS A 28 29.29 51.22 7.57
C CYS A 28 29.68 51.45 6.11
N THR A 29 29.91 52.70 5.80
CA THR A 29 30.47 53.19 4.56
C THR A 29 31.99 53.08 4.62
N GLY A 30 32.61 52.60 3.54
CA GLY A 30 34.03 52.65 3.30
C GLY A 30 34.31 52.54 1.79
N LEU A 31 34.45 53.67 1.14
CA LEU A 31 35.04 53.76 -0.21
C LEU A 31 36.54 53.54 -0.10
N ASP A 32 37.09 52.69 -0.94
CA ASP A 32 38.44 52.87 -1.44
C ASP A 32 38.54 52.41 -2.90
N THR A 33 39.04 53.30 -3.70
CA THR A 33 39.32 53.19 -5.13
C THR A 33 40.72 52.64 -5.32
N SER A 34 40.89 51.52 -6.05
CA SER A 34 42.09 51.32 -6.84
C SER A 34 41.88 50.28 -7.95
N SER A 35 42.36 50.63 -9.07
CA SER A 35 42.34 50.04 -10.39
C SER A 35 42.99 48.67 -10.53
N GLY A 36 42.37 47.80 -11.38
CA GLY A 36 43.07 47.05 -12.42
C GLY A 36 43.60 45.67 -12.06
N SER A 37 43.03 44.68 -12.66
CA SER A 37 43.68 43.69 -13.56
C SER A 37 42.86 42.39 -13.64
N GLY A 38 42.83 41.77 -14.82
CA GLY A 38 42.04 40.62 -15.21
C GLY A 38 42.11 39.44 -14.25
N GLY A 39 40.93 39.02 -13.80
CA GLY A 39 40.74 37.78 -13.07
C GLY A 39 40.09 36.76 -13.99
N THR A 40 40.83 35.70 -14.27
CA THR A 40 40.34 34.47 -14.85
C THR A 40 39.16 33.96 -14.03
N SER A 41 38.02 33.76 -14.69
CA SER A 41 36.86 33.07 -14.11
C SER A 41 37.25 31.64 -13.73
N ASP A 42 37.32 31.36 -12.43
CA ASP A 42 37.36 29.99 -11.94
C ASP A 42 36.13 29.22 -12.45
N PRO A 43 36.29 28.01 -13.00
CA PRO A 43 35.18 27.19 -13.36
C PRO A 43 34.41 26.82 -12.08
N SER A 44 33.09 27.08 -12.09
CA SER A 44 32.15 26.59 -11.08
C SER A 44 32.42 25.12 -10.80
N PRO A 45 32.50 24.67 -9.53
CA PRO A 45 32.75 23.27 -9.24
C PRO A 45 31.66 22.42 -9.89
N THR A 46 32.07 21.50 -10.77
CA THR A 46 31.22 20.47 -11.32
C THR A 46 30.62 19.70 -10.13
N PRO A 47 29.29 19.52 -10.06
CA PRO A 47 28.69 18.74 -8.97
C PRO A 47 29.33 17.36 -8.96
N THR A 48 29.97 17.01 -7.86
CA THR A 48 30.45 15.64 -7.64
C THR A 48 29.28 14.69 -7.75
N PRO A 49 29.34 13.64 -8.57
CA PRO A 49 28.27 12.66 -8.62
C PRO A 49 28.10 12.07 -7.22
N THR A 50 26.98 12.37 -6.57
CA THR A 50 26.59 11.71 -5.32
C THR A 50 26.36 10.24 -5.63
N THR A 51 27.15 9.37 -5.04
CA THR A 51 26.88 7.93 -5.06
C THR A 51 25.44 7.74 -4.55
N PRO A 52 24.58 7.03 -5.29
CA PRO A 52 23.23 6.75 -4.82
C PRO A 52 23.30 6.15 -3.41
N ALA A 53 22.51 6.67 -2.49
CA ALA A 53 22.45 6.14 -1.13
C ALA A 53 21.96 4.69 -1.19
N THR A 54 22.64 3.78 -0.52
CA THR A 54 22.15 2.40 -0.36
C THR A 54 20.79 2.44 0.32
N PRO A 55 19.74 1.78 -0.21
CA PRO A 55 18.44 1.78 0.41
C PRO A 55 18.52 1.22 1.82
N THR A 56 17.96 1.93 2.79
CA THR A 56 17.99 1.52 4.20
C THR A 56 16.85 0.55 4.55
N GLY A 57 15.76 0.53 3.76
CA GLY A 57 14.63 -0.34 4.05
C GLY A 57 13.62 -0.45 2.91
N TYR A 58 12.78 -1.46 3.04
CA TYR A 58 11.50 -1.68 2.36
C TYR A 58 10.49 -1.89 3.48
N LEU A 59 9.88 -0.79 3.97
CA LEU A 59 9.29 -0.70 5.30
C LEU A 59 7.78 -0.89 5.34
N THR A 60 7.14 -0.89 4.19
CA THR A 60 5.69 -0.99 4.03
C THR A 60 5.35 -1.67 2.72
N TRP A 61 4.12 -2.12 2.58
CA TRP A 61 3.60 -2.72 1.35
C TRP A 61 3.82 -1.79 0.15
N LYS A 62 4.39 -2.34 -0.93
CA LYS A 62 4.77 -1.63 -2.16
C LYS A 62 5.70 -0.42 -1.93
N ASN A 63 6.56 -0.49 -0.90
CA ASN A 63 7.68 0.40 -0.62
C ASN A 63 7.33 1.80 -0.10
N ASP A 64 6.17 2.37 -0.41
CA ASP A 64 5.80 3.73 0.00
C ASP A 64 4.31 3.86 0.36
N ASN A 65 3.96 4.97 1.02
CA ASN A 65 2.58 5.23 1.44
C ASN A 65 1.66 5.66 0.28
N GLN A 66 2.20 6.07 -0.86
CA GLN A 66 1.40 6.34 -2.07
C GLN A 66 1.05 5.05 -2.81
N ARG A 67 1.66 3.93 -2.44
CA ARG A 67 1.48 2.58 -3.02
C ARG A 67 1.96 2.48 -4.47
N THR A 68 3.00 3.28 -4.82
CA THR A 68 3.55 3.30 -6.18
C THR A 68 4.20 1.98 -6.59
N GLY A 69 4.68 1.18 -5.64
CA GLY A 69 5.40 -0.05 -5.90
C GLY A 69 6.82 0.17 -6.43
N LEU A 70 7.34 1.39 -6.34
CA LEU A 70 8.64 1.75 -6.86
C LEU A 70 9.75 1.63 -5.82
N GLN A 71 10.80 0.87 -6.11
CA GLN A 71 12.09 0.93 -5.44
C GLN A 71 13.10 1.70 -6.33
N PRO A 72 13.29 3.01 -6.11
CA PRO A 72 14.05 3.86 -7.03
C PRO A 72 15.58 3.81 -6.82
N ASN A 73 16.06 3.06 -5.84
CA ASN A 73 17.47 3.01 -5.45
C ASN A 73 18.11 1.64 -5.68
N GLU A 74 17.56 0.82 -6.60
CA GLU A 74 18.15 -0.46 -6.96
C GLU A 74 19.28 -0.24 -7.99
N THR A 75 20.52 -0.43 -7.56
CA THR A 75 21.71 -0.13 -8.37
C THR A 75 22.38 -1.37 -8.95
N VAL A 76 22.00 -2.56 -8.50
CA VAL A 76 22.65 -3.84 -8.83
C VAL A 76 21.90 -4.56 -9.95
N LEU A 77 20.58 -4.72 -9.81
CA LEU A 77 19.75 -5.40 -10.80
C LEU A 77 19.40 -4.46 -11.96
N THR A 78 19.66 -4.92 -13.16
CA THR A 78 19.43 -4.16 -14.39
C THR A 78 18.79 -5.05 -15.45
N PRO A 79 18.11 -4.51 -16.48
CA PRO A 79 17.60 -5.32 -17.58
C PRO A 79 18.67 -6.14 -18.30
N ALA A 80 19.94 -5.72 -18.22
CA ALA A 80 21.06 -6.43 -18.86
C ALA A 80 21.52 -7.68 -18.07
N ASN A 81 21.37 -7.70 -16.74
CA ASN A 81 21.88 -8.79 -15.90
C ASN A 81 20.78 -9.65 -15.26
N VAL A 82 19.52 -9.25 -15.34
CA VAL A 82 18.38 -10.07 -14.93
C VAL A 82 17.96 -10.97 -16.10
N ASN A 83 18.66 -12.11 -16.20
CA ASN A 83 18.44 -13.14 -17.23
C ASN A 83 18.86 -14.51 -16.67
N SER A 84 18.44 -15.59 -17.32
CA SER A 84 18.67 -16.97 -16.85
C SER A 84 20.14 -17.39 -16.73
N ALA A 85 21.08 -16.64 -17.33
CA ALA A 85 22.51 -16.95 -17.23
C ALA A 85 23.20 -16.29 -16.02
N GLN A 86 22.63 -15.21 -15.49
CA GLN A 86 23.27 -14.38 -14.47
C GLN A 86 22.44 -14.21 -13.20
N PHE A 87 21.13 -14.49 -13.25
CA PHE A 87 20.18 -14.26 -12.16
C PHE A 87 19.38 -15.52 -11.87
N GLY A 88 19.16 -15.83 -10.59
CA GLY A 88 18.41 -17.01 -10.18
C GLY A 88 18.23 -17.11 -8.67
N GLU A 89 17.63 -18.22 -8.21
CA GLU A 89 17.49 -18.51 -6.77
C GLU A 89 18.87 -18.67 -6.13
N LYS A 90 19.09 -17.91 -5.05
CA LYS A 90 20.31 -17.99 -4.23
C LYS A 90 20.15 -18.98 -3.08
N PHE A 91 19.03 -18.88 -2.39
CA PHE A 91 18.65 -19.75 -1.28
C PHE A 91 17.16 -19.62 -0.97
N SER A 92 16.69 -20.52 -0.13
CA SER A 92 15.37 -20.38 0.51
C SER A 92 15.42 -20.81 1.97
N VAL A 93 14.51 -20.27 2.79
CA VAL A 93 14.36 -20.62 4.21
C VAL A 93 12.91 -20.99 4.50
N PRO A 94 12.65 -22.02 5.34
CA PRO A 94 11.30 -22.46 5.65
C PRO A 94 10.58 -21.50 6.59
N VAL A 95 9.26 -21.44 6.47
CA VAL A 95 8.32 -20.77 7.40
C VAL A 95 7.23 -21.74 7.81
N ASP A 96 6.52 -21.44 8.91
CA ASP A 96 5.54 -22.33 9.55
C ASP A 96 4.11 -22.25 8.99
N GLY A 97 3.82 -21.29 8.13
CA GLY A 97 2.47 -21.05 7.58
C GLY A 97 2.49 -20.36 6.24
N TRP A 98 1.30 -20.25 5.62
CA TRP A 98 1.16 -19.48 4.41
C TRP A 98 1.51 -18.02 4.65
N THR A 99 2.07 -17.37 3.64
CA THR A 99 2.51 -15.98 3.73
C THR A 99 1.80 -15.16 2.67
N PHE A 100 0.80 -14.38 3.09
CA PHE A 100 0.12 -13.37 2.27
C PHE A 100 0.83 -12.03 2.37
N ALA A 101 1.40 -11.75 3.54
CA ALA A 101 2.16 -10.53 3.81
C ALA A 101 3.37 -10.39 2.89
N GLN A 102 3.60 -9.21 2.32
CA GLN A 102 4.82 -8.91 1.59
C GLN A 102 6.02 -8.95 2.55
N PRO A 103 7.14 -9.63 2.22
CA PRO A 103 8.36 -9.56 3.01
C PRO A 103 8.84 -8.11 3.14
N LEU A 104 9.22 -7.68 4.34
CA LEU A 104 9.79 -6.36 4.59
C LEU A 104 11.29 -6.47 4.85
N TYR A 105 12.03 -5.37 4.62
CA TYR A 105 13.49 -5.40 4.72
C TYR A 105 14.02 -4.17 5.45
N VAL A 106 15.03 -4.37 6.31
CA VAL A 106 15.80 -3.30 6.96
C VAL A 106 17.29 -3.63 6.89
N ALA A 107 18.09 -2.69 6.39
CA ALA A 107 19.54 -2.84 6.34
C ALA A 107 20.20 -2.51 7.69
N GLY A 108 21.28 -3.22 8.02
CA GLY A 108 22.17 -2.85 9.11
C GLY A 108 21.59 -2.95 10.51
N VAL A 109 20.61 -3.84 10.74
CA VAL A 109 20.02 -4.07 12.07
C VAL A 109 21.03 -4.78 12.97
N SER A 110 21.28 -4.25 14.16
CA SER A 110 22.20 -4.87 15.13
C SER A 110 21.49 -5.97 15.92
N ILE A 111 21.82 -7.23 15.66
CA ILE A 111 21.27 -8.41 16.34
C ILE A 111 22.42 -9.31 16.81
N GLY A 112 22.37 -9.73 18.07
CA GLY A 112 23.39 -10.63 18.64
C GLY A 112 24.82 -10.07 18.65
N GLY A 113 24.97 -8.75 18.54
CA GLY A 113 26.28 -8.07 18.50
C GLY A 113 26.90 -7.95 17.09
N ALA A 114 26.18 -8.34 16.04
CA ALA A 114 26.56 -8.17 14.64
C ALA A 114 25.50 -7.34 13.88
N ASN A 115 25.92 -6.68 12.81
CA ASN A 115 24.99 -5.99 11.92
C ASN A 115 24.54 -6.93 10.80
N HIS A 116 23.24 -7.03 10.60
CA HIS A 116 22.60 -7.85 9.59
C HIS A 116 21.71 -7.01 8.68
N ASN A 117 21.66 -7.34 7.42
CA ASN A 117 20.52 -6.99 6.60
C ASN A 117 19.41 -8.00 6.92
N VAL A 118 18.22 -7.52 7.28
CA VAL A 118 17.16 -8.38 7.81
C VAL A 118 15.93 -8.34 6.92
N VAL A 119 15.42 -9.54 6.59
CA VAL A 119 14.11 -9.69 5.96
C VAL A 119 13.11 -10.22 6.98
N PHE A 120 11.97 -9.53 7.12
CA PHE A 120 10.89 -9.89 8.03
C PHE A 120 9.78 -10.58 7.25
N VAL A 121 9.28 -11.69 7.79
CA VAL A 121 8.19 -12.48 7.19
C VAL A 121 7.13 -12.74 8.25
N ALA A 122 5.87 -12.46 7.92
CA ALA A 122 4.71 -12.74 8.77
C ALA A 122 3.87 -13.84 8.14
N THR A 123 3.31 -14.76 8.94
CA THR A 123 2.63 -15.95 8.46
C THR A 123 1.20 -16.08 9.01
N GLU A 124 0.38 -16.83 8.29
CA GLU A 124 -0.95 -17.24 8.77
C GLU A 124 -0.88 -18.18 9.98
N HIS A 125 0.29 -18.73 10.31
CA HIS A 125 0.48 -19.45 11.58
C HIS A 125 0.78 -18.51 12.76
N ALA A 126 0.34 -17.25 12.68
CA ALA A 126 0.51 -16.23 13.68
C ALA A 126 1.98 -16.12 14.14
N SER A 127 2.91 -16.04 13.20
CA SER A 127 4.35 -15.92 13.46
C SER A 127 4.96 -14.73 12.71
N VAL A 128 5.98 -14.12 13.33
CA VAL A 128 6.88 -13.16 12.67
C VAL A 128 8.30 -13.67 12.78
N TYR A 129 8.97 -13.75 11.63
CA TYR A 129 10.37 -14.15 11.50
C TYR A 129 11.24 -12.96 11.10
N ALA A 130 12.46 -12.92 11.63
CA ALA A 130 13.55 -12.11 11.10
C ALA A 130 14.65 -13.03 10.62
N PHE A 131 14.91 -13.04 9.31
CA PHE A 131 15.99 -13.81 8.71
C PHE A 131 17.13 -12.90 8.27
N ASP A 132 18.35 -13.43 8.24
CA ASP A 132 19.44 -12.79 7.53
C ASP A 132 19.08 -12.72 6.04
N ALA A 133 19.08 -11.52 5.48
CA ALA A 133 18.70 -11.27 4.10
C ALA A 133 19.78 -11.70 3.09
N ASP A 134 20.99 -11.99 3.57
CA ASP A 134 22.16 -12.27 2.74
C ASP A 134 22.56 -13.76 2.72
N ALA A 135 22.04 -14.57 3.65
CA ALA A 135 22.42 -15.97 3.81
C ALA A 135 21.27 -16.86 4.27
N ALA A 136 21.26 -18.11 3.78
CA ALA A 136 20.39 -19.13 4.32
C ALA A 136 20.78 -19.49 5.76
N GLY A 137 19.79 -19.72 6.63
CA GLY A 137 20.05 -20.10 8.02
C GLY A 137 18.78 -20.17 8.87
N ALA A 138 18.98 -20.44 10.14
CA ALA A 138 17.91 -20.27 11.12
C ALA A 138 17.54 -18.78 11.22
N PRO A 139 16.31 -18.44 11.63
CA PRO A 139 15.94 -17.05 11.84
C PRO A 139 16.84 -16.43 12.95
N LEU A 140 17.18 -15.16 12.77
CA LEU A 140 17.88 -14.35 13.77
C LEU A 140 17.02 -14.23 15.04
N TRP A 141 15.71 -14.11 14.84
CA TRP A 141 14.69 -14.30 15.87
C TRP A 141 13.37 -14.75 15.24
N HIS A 142 12.54 -15.39 16.06
CA HIS A 142 11.19 -15.85 15.69
C HIS A 142 10.24 -15.56 16.84
N LYS A 143 9.12 -14.93 16.55
CA LYS A 143 8.02 -14.66 17.48
C LYS A 143 6.80 -15.42 17.01
N SER A 144 6.35 -16.42 17.79
CA SER A 144 5.01 -17.00 17.65
C SER A 144 4.06 -16.33 18.64
N PHE A 145 2.84 -16.08 18.22
CA PHE A 145 1.76 -15.57 19.09
C PHE A 145 0.86 -16.69 19.61
N LEU A 146 1.16 -17.94 19.25
CA LEU A 146 0.41 -19.11 19.73
C LEU A 146 0.96 -19.60 21.08
N GLY A 147 0.08 -20.26 21.84
CA GLY A 147 0.43 -20.81 23.14
C GLY A 147 -0.72 -21.58 23.78
N PRO A 148 -0.61 -21.96 25.05
CA PRO A 148 -1.69 -22.65 25.74
C PRO A 148 -3.01 -21.85 25.68
N GLY A 149 -4.03 -22.43 25.06
CA GLY A 149 -5.33 -21.80 24.86
C GLY A 149 -5.39 -20.74 23.76
N ILE A 150 -4.30 -20.50 23.03
CA ILE A 150 -4.24 -19.56 21.92
C ILE A 150 -3.94 -20.32 20.64
N THR A 151 -4.84 -20.22 19.66
CA THR A 151 -4.73 -20.85 18.34
C THR A 151 -4.96 -19.82 17.25
N THR A 152 -4.57 -20.15 16.01
CA THR A 152 -5.02 -19.44 14.80
C THR A 152 -6.52 -19.58 14.60
N VAL A 153 -7.11 -18.71 13.80
CA VAL A 153 -8.50 -18.88 13.34
C VAL A 153 -8.53 -19.98 12.29
N GLN A 154 -9.24 -21.07 12.58
CA GLN A 154 -9.31 -22.22 11.67
C GLN A 154 -10.33 -21.97 10.55
N THR A 155 -9.89 -22.05 9.31
CA THR A 155 -10.69 -21.83 8.11
C THR A 155 -10.83 -23.08 7.24
N ALA A 156 -10.09 -24.14 7.58
CA ALA A 156 -10.09 -25.39 6.82
C ALA A 156 -11.51 -25.96 6.63
N GLY A 157 -11.87 -26.23 5.37
CA GLY A 157 -13.18 -26.78 5.00
C GLY A 157 -14.28 -25.73 4.81
N ASN A 158 -14.01 -24.44 4.98
CA ASN A 158 -14.93 -23.37 4.58
C ASN A 158 -14.43 -22.75 3.25
N PRO A 159 -15.07 -23.07 2.10
CA PRO A 159 -14.63 -22.58 0.79
C PRO A 159 -14.84 -21.08 0.59
N GLU A 160 -15.76 -20.47 1.35
CA GLU A 160 -16.05 -19.02 1.28
C GLU A 160 -14.88 -18.17 1.81
N ILE A 161 -14.05 -18.73 2.68
CA ILE A 161 -12.88 -18.01 3.21
C ILE A 161 -11.67 -18.28 2.31
N PRO A 162 -11.14 -17.27 1.61
CA PRO A 162 -10.06 -17.48 0.62
C PRO A 162 -8.69 -17.77 1.25
N VAL A 163 -8.51 -17.51 2.54
CA VAL A 163 -7.28 -17.80 3.30
C VAL A 163 -7.45 -19.15 3.99
N GLN A 164 -6.62 -20.12 3.63
CA GLN A 164 -6.66 -21.50 4.07
C GLN A 164 -5.26 -21.96 4.48
N PRO A 165 -5.12 -22.93 5.41
CA PRO A 165 -6.19 -23.58 6.21
C PRO A 165 -6.54 -22.81 7.50
N GLU A 166 -5.84 -21.70 7.76
CA GLU A 166 -5.92 -20.91 8.98
C GLU A 166 -5.64 -19.45 8.70
N VAL A 167 -6.01 -18.57 9.63
CA VAL A 167 -5.70 -17.14 9.64
C VAL A 167 -4.96 -16.79 10.93
N GLY A 168 -3.90 -16.01 10.78
CA GLY A 168 -3.09 -15.47 11.86
C GLY A 168 -2.61 -14.06 11.56
N ILE A 169 -1.67 -13.86 10.60
CA ILE A 169 -1.22 -12.54 10.14
C ILE A 169 -1.35 -12.52 8.61
N THR A 170 -2.44 -11.99 8.11
CA THR A 170 -2.71 -11.88 6.67
C THR A 170 -2.14 -10.59 6.10
N ALA A 171 -2.34 -9.47 6.79
CA ALA A 171 -1.89 -8.17 6.35
C ALA A 171 -0.37 -8.02 6.37
N THR A 172 0.16 -7.32 5.38
CA THR A 172 1.56 -6.90 5.44
C THR A 172 1.77 -5.95 6.61
N PRO A 173 2.69 -6.28 7.54
CA PRO A 173 3.11 -5.39 8.62
C PRO A 173 3.66 -4.05 8.11
N VAL A 174 3.94 -3.13 9.03
CA VAL A 174 4.66 -1.89 8.72
C VAL A 174 5.79 -1.68 9.72
N ILE A 175 6.91 -1.13 9.27
CA ILE A 175 8.08 -0.87 10.09
C ILE A 175 8.29 0.65 10.25
N ASP A 176 8.47 1.07 11.50
CA ASP A 176 9.04 2.37 11.83
C ASP A 176 10.54 2.16 12.15
N ASP A 177 11.39 2.46 11.19
CA ASP A 177 12.84 2.32 11.32
C ASP A 177 13.45 3.29 12.34
N LYS A 178 12.80 4.43 12.58
CA LYS A 178 13.25 5.44 13.54
C LYS A 178 13.10 4.96 14.99
N SER A 179 12.00 4.31 15.29
CA SER A 179 11.76 3.71 16.62
C SER A 179 12.23 2.25 16.72
N GLY A 180 12.65 1.65 15.60
CA GLY A 180 13.01 0.24 15.50
C GLY A 180 11.82 -0.67 15.86
N THR A 181 10.65 -0.40 15.28
CA THR A 181 9.41 -1.13 15.60
C THR A 181 8.78 -1.72 14.35
N ILE A 182 8.41 -3.01 14.41
CA ILE A 182 7.51 -3.63 13.43
C ILE A 182 6.12 -3.77 14.08
N TYR A 183 5.09 -3.29 13.37
CA TYR A 183 3.69 -3.40 13.78
C TYR A 183 3.02 -4.48 12.93
N ALA A 184 2.34 -5.43 13.60
CA ALA A 184 1.59 -6.50 12.96
C ALA A 184 0.22 -6.66 13.63
N LEU A 185 -0.83 -6.81 12.83
CA LEU A 185 -2.12 -7.25 13.35
C LEU A 185 -2.14 -8.77 13.38
N VAL A 186 -2.54 -9.33 14.52
CA VAL A 186 -2.62 -10.77 14.74
C VAL A 186 -4.07 -11.15 15.08
N GLN A 187 -4.61 -12.08 14.30
CA GLN A 187 -5.93 -12.65 14.52
C GLN A 187 -5.78 -14.05 15.16
N THR A 188 -6.37 -14.24 16.33
CA THR A 188 -6.29 -15.49 17.08
C THR A 188 -7.64 -15.89 17.69
N VAL A 189 -7.72 -17.14 18.14
CA VAL A 189 -8.77 -17.61 19.05
C VAL A 189 -8.14 -17.90 20.40
N GLU A 190 -8.51 -17.14 21.42
CA GLU A 190 -7.96 -17.24 22.77
C GLU A 190 -9.01 -17.78 23.73
N ASN A 191 -8.81 -19.00 24.22
CA ASN A 191 -9.77 -19.72 25.07
C ASN A 191 -11.20 -19.74 24.48
N GLY A 192 -11.29 -19.85 23.15
CA GLY A 192 -12.57 -19.89 22.41
C GLY A 192 -13.13 -18.52 22.03
N VAL A 193 -12.42 -17.42 22.32
CA VAL A 193 -12.80 -16.05 21.95
C VAL A 193 -11.95 -15.56 20.79
N PHE A 194 -12.57 -15.05 19.72
CA PHE A 194 -11.86 -14.41 18.61
C PHE A 194 -11.27 -13.09 19.08
N MET A 195 -10.04 -12.80 18.68
CA MET A 195 -9.31 -11.62 19.09
C MET A 195 -8.55 -11.02 17.90
N ASN A 196 -8.67 -9.72 17.74
CA ASN A 196 -7.84 -8.91 16.86
C ASN A 196 -6.94 -8.02 17.71
N LYS A 197 -5.62 -8.18 17.58
CA LYS A 197 -4.63 -7.47 18.38
C LYS A 197 -3.53 -6.85 17.53
N LEU A 198 -3.30 -5.55 17.71
CA LEU A 198 -2.15 -4.87 17.12
C LEU A 198 -0.94 -5.03 18.03
N HIS A 199 0.08 -5.68 17.51
CA HIS A 199 1.36 -5.90 18.18
C HIS A 199 2.42 -4.91 17.68
N ALA A 200 3.28 -4.44 18.58
CA ALA A 200 4.47 -3.65 18.29
C ALA A 200 5.69 -4.39 18.82
N LEU A 201 6.54 -4.86 17.92
CA LEU A 201 7.72 -5.64 18.26
C LEU A 201 9.00 -4.84 18.00
N ASP A 202 9.99 -5.04 18.84
CA ASP A 202 11.34 -4.57 18.62
C ASP A 202 11.99 -5.35 17.46
N ILE A 203 12.47 -4.65 16.42
CA ILE A 203 13.02 -5.30 15.21
C ILE A 203 14.30 -6.08 15.47
N THR A 204 14.99 -5.81 16.60
CA THR A 204 16.25 -6.47 16.92
C THR A 204 16.06 -7.79 17.71
N THR A 205 14.93 -7.93 18.39
CA THR A 205 14.71 -9.05 19.34
C THR A 205 13.38 -9.78 19.14
N GLY A 206 12.41 -9.21 18.44
CA GLY A 206 11.04 -9.72 18.37
C GLY A 206 10.25 -9.59 19.67
N ALA A 207 10.78 -8.87 20.66
CA ALA A 207 10.10 -8.66 21.94
C ALA A 207 8.99 -7.61 21.81
N GLU A 208 7.89 -7.81 22.56
CA GLU A 208 6.82 -6.82 22.66
C GLU A 208 7.34 -5.51 23.25
N LYS A 209 6.98 -4.40 22.62
CA LYS A 209 7.26 -3.06 23.15
C LYS A 209 6.23 -2.64 24.21
N PRO A 210 6.53 -1.64 25.04
CA PRO A 210 5.56 -1.15 26.04
C PRO A 210 4.23 -0.73 25.39
N GLY A 211 3.12 -1.14 25.99
CA GLY A 211 1.77 -0.91 25.46
C GLY A 211 1.27 -1.99 24.48
N SER A 212 2.15 -2.87 24.02
CA SER A 212 1.79 -3.99 23.14
C SER A 212 1.36 -5.23 23.94
N PRO A 213 0.35 -6.00 23.46
CA PRO A 213 -0.52 -5.67 22.33
C PRO A 213 -1.68 -4.73 22.69
N ALA A 214 -2.20 -4.01 21.70
CA ALA A 214 -3.48 -3.31 21.81
C ALA A 214 -4.62 -4.16 21.25
N VAL A 215 -5.71 -4.30 22.01
CA VAL A 215 -6.94 -4.98 21.58
C VAL A 215 -7.80 -3.97 20.83
N LEU A 216 -8.29 -4.37 19.65
CA LEU A 216 -9.21 -3.55 18.86
C LEU A 216 -10.62 -3.62 19.45
N SER A 217 -11.31 -2.48 19.50
CA SER A 217 -12.69 -2.43 19.96
C SER A 217 -13.43 -1.21 19.40
N ALA A 218 -14.64 -1.45 18.90
CA ALA A 218 -15.55 -0.39 18.46
C ALA A 218 -17.01 -0.86 18.62
N PRO A 219 -17.99 0.05 18.64
CA PRO A 219 -19.39 -0.32 18.45
C PRO A 219 -19.55 -1.08 17.12
N ASP A 220 -20.35 -2.13 17.13
CA ASP A 220 -20.68 -2.98 15.97
C ASP A 220 -19.49 -3.74 15.35
N PHE A 221 -18.28 -3.62 15.89
CA PHE A 221 -17.12 -4.43 15.49
C PHE A 221 -17.17 -5.79 16.18
N VAL A 222 -17.26 -6.86 15.38
CA VAL A 222 -17.35 -8.23 15.84
C VAL A 222 -16.15 -9.04 15.37
N ASP A 223 -15.18 -9.31 16.23
CA ASP A 223 -13.91 -9.98 15.90
C ASP A 223 -14.07 -11.26 15.05
N LYS A 224 -15.17 -12.01 15.23
CA LYS A 224 -15.44 -13.23 14.48
C LYS A 224 -15.91 -13.00 13.05
N GLN A 225 -16.43 -11.82 12.75
CA GLN A 225 -17.00 -11.47 11.44
C GLN A 225 -16.01 -10.65 10.61
N GLU A 226 -15.24 -9.81 11.28
CA GLU A 226 -14.33 -8.88 10.63
C GLU A 226 -12.97 -9.52 10.35
N PHE A 227 -12.54 -9.45 9.11
CA PHE A 227 -11.29 -10.04 8.65
C PHE A 227 -10.34 -8.95 8.14
N GLU A 228 -9.17 -8.87 8.78
CA GLU A 228 -8.12 -7.96 8.35
C GLU A 228 -7.30 -8.59 7.23
N ARG A 229 -7.22 -7.91 6.09
CA ARG A 229 -6.43 -8.37 4.94
C ARG A 229 -5.65 -7.27 4.23
N CYS A 230 -5.95 -6.00 4.54
CA CYS A 230 -5.24 -4.87 3.97
C CYS A 230 -3.93 -4.63 4.69
N ALA A 231 -2.85 -4.38 3.94
CA ALA A 231 -1.57 -4.00 4.52
C ALA A 231 -1.71 -2.79 5.46
N LEU A 232 -0.97 -2.80 6.56
CA LEU A 232 -0.95 -1.71 7.51
C LEU A 232 -0.39 -0.42 6.89
N LEU A 233 -0.85 0.72 7.38
CA LEU A 233 -0.33 2.03 7.01
C LEU A 233 0.25 2.72 8.24
N LEU A 234 1.51 3.18 8.16
CA LEU A 234 2.12 4.07 9.14
C LEU A 234 2.20 5.49 8.56
N ALA A 235 1.37 6.37 9.07
CA ALA A 235 1.32 7.78 8.67
C ALA A 235 0.87 8.64 9.85
N ASN A 236 1.16 9.94 9.85
CA ASN A 236 0.68 10.89 10.88
C ASN A 236 1.03 10.51 12.32
N GLY A 237 2.05 9.69 12.54
CA GLY A 237 2.38 9.14 13.87
C GLY A 237 1.40 8.06 14.36
N ASN A 238 0.56 7.53 13.47
CA ASN A 238 -0.41 6.47 13.74
C ASN A 238 -0.19 5.25 12.84
N VAL A 239 -0.55 4.08 13.36
CA VAL A 239 -0.73 2.83 12.61
C VAL A 239 -2.21 2.67 12.31
N TYR A 240 -2.54 2.51 11.02
CA TYR A 240 -3.90 2.29 10.55
C TYR A 240 -4.10 0.84 10.15
N VAL A 241 -5.24 0.28 10.55
CA VAL A 241 -5.63 -1.12 10.32
C VAL A 241 -7.03 -1.14 9.71
N SER A 242 -7.25 -1.92 8.65
CA SER A 242 -8.51 -1.93 7.90
C SER A 242 -9.09 -3.33 7.79
N PHE A 243 -10.42 -3.43 7.83
CA PHE A 243 -11.14 -4.70 7.85
C PHE A 243 -12.16 -4.82 6.71
N ALA A 244 -12.29 -6.03 6.23
CA ALA A 244 -13.42 -6.55 5.48
C ALA A 244 -14.08 -7.69 6.28
N SER A 245 -14.53 -8.77 5.66
CA SER A 245 -15.17 -9.89 6.36
C SER A 245 -14.56 -11.25 6.05
N TYR A 246 -14.89 -12.22 6.88
CA TYR A 246 -14.63 -13.62 6.58
C TYR A 246 -15.64 -14.15 5.56
N GLY A 247 -15.26 -14.16 4.26
CA GLY A 247 -16.02 -14.79 3.20
C GLY A 247 -17.29 -14.05 2.79
N ASP A 248 -17.35 -12.74 2.98
CA ASP A 248 -18.48 -11.90 2.57
C ASP A 248 -19.84 -12.34 3.15
N ILE A 249 -19.84 -12.83 4.39
CA ILE A 249 -21.00 -13.37 5.08
C ILE A 249 -21.60 -12.30 6.01
N PRO A 250 -22.77 -11.71 5.69
CA PRO A 250 -23.42 -10.74 6.57
C PRO A 250 -23.86 -11.35 7.92
N PRO A 251 -24.02 -10.52 8.98
CA PRO A 251 -23.76 -9.08 9.02
C PRO A 251 -22.29 -8.77 9.28
N TYR A 252 -21.73 -7.82 8.53
CA TYR A 252 -20.40 -7.25 8.76
C TYR A 252 -20.37 -5.79 8.30
N HIS A 253 -19.28 -5.08 8.67
CA HIS A 253 -18.99 -3.74 8.20
C HIS A 253 -17.53 -3.62 7.82
N GLY A 254 -17.20 -2.73 6.88
CA GLY A 254 -15.84 -2.27 6.72
C GLY A 254 -15.45 -1.36 7.88
N PHE A 255 -14.28 -1.60 8.47
CA PHE A 255 -13.74 -0.76 9.54
C PHE A 255 -12.33 -0.27 9.23
N MET A 256 -11.99 0.91 9.74
CA MET A 256 -10.63 1.37 9.84
C MET A 256 -10.36 1.89 11.25
N PHE A 257 -9.27 1.41 11.87
CA PHE A 257 -8.80 1.85 13.17
C PHE A 257 -7.50 2.65 13.02
N ALA A 258 -7.30 3.62 13.88
CA ALA A 258 -6.04 4.33 14.04
C ALA A 258 -5.50 4.17 15.46
N PHE A 259 -4.24 3.75 15.58
CA PHE A 259 -3.52 3.60 16.84
C PHE A 259 -2.31 4.52 16.85
N ASN A 260 -2.10 5.26 17.94
CA ASN A 260 -0.86 6.02 18.10
C ASN A 260 0.35 5.09 18.07
N ALA A 261 1.29 5.31 17.17
CA ALA A 261 2.42 4.41 16.93
C ALA A 261 3.34 4.27 18.17
N ALA A 262 3.48 5.30 18.99
CA ALA A 262 4.36 5.27 20.17
C ALA A 262 3.73 4.62 21.39
N THR A 263 2.41 4.70 21.55
CA THR A 263 1.70 4.26 22.77
C THR A 263 0.74 3.10 22.56
N LEU A 264 0.41 2.79 21.32
CA LEU A 264 -0.65 1.86 20.90
C LEU A 264 -2.04 2.20 21.46
N ALA A 265 -2.26 3.43 21.93
CA ALA A 265 -3.61 3.90 22.25
C ALA A 265 -4.44 4.01 20.98
N GLN A 266 -5.65 3.45 20.98
CA GLN A 266 -6.63 3.65 19.90
C GLN A 266 -7.06 5.11 19.90
N VAL A 267 -6.85 5.83 18.80
CA VAL A 267 -7.10 7.27 18.69
C VAL A 267 -8.32 7.59 17.83
N ALA A 268 -8.66 6.71 16.90
CA ALA A 268 -9.85 6.85 16.07
C ALA A 268 -10.34 5.49 15.56
N VAL A 269 -11.60 5.44 15.17
CA VAL A 269 -12.22 4.35 14.43
C VAL A 269 -13.26 4.93 13.47
N TRP A 270 -13.32 4.36 12.28
CA TRP A 270 -14.32 4.68 11.27
C TRP A 270 -14.99 3.38 10.80
N ASN A 271 -16.33 3.38 10.79
CA ASN A 271 -17.16 2.35 10.19
C ASN A 271 -17.60 2.87 8.82
N VAL A 272 -17.42 2.06 7.76
CA VAL A 272 -17.74 2.43 6.37
C VAL A 272 -19.26 2.61 6.17
N THR A 273 -20.05 1.79 6.89
CA THR A 273 -21.52 1.71 6.72
C THR A 273 -22.24 1.68 8.08
N PRO A 274 -22.10 2.73 8.91
CA PRO A 274 -22.59 2.71 10.30
C PRO A 274 -24.11 2.64 10.42
N THR A 275 -24.86 3.00 9.39
CA THR A 275 -26.34 2.92 9.37
C THR A 275 -26.86 1.84 8.42
N GLY A 276 -25.97 1.24 7.64
CA GLY A 276 -26.23 0.21 6.64
C GLY A 276 -25.59 -1.14 6.97
N THR A 277 -25.03 -1.79 5.94
CA THR A 277 -24.35 -3.09 6.02
C THR A 277 -23.19 -3.17 5.06
N GLU A 278 -22.24 -4.10 5.30
CA GLU A 278 -21.14 -4.43 4.40
C GLU A 278 -20.14 -3.24 4.26
N GLY A 279 -19.67 -2.93 3.06
CA GLY A 279 -18.67 -1.89 2.85
C GLY A 279 -17.25 -2.34 3.16
N GLY A 280 -16.95 -3.61 3.00
CA GLY A 280 -15.65 -4.21 3.33
C GLY A 280 -14.50 -3.51 2.63
N ILE A 281 -13.40 -3.28 3.36
CA ILE A 281 -12.16 -2.73 2.80
C ILE A 281 -11.29 -3.91 2.35
N TRP A 282 -11.52 -4.39 1.11
CA TRP A 282 -10.90 -5.60 0.57
C TRP A 282 -9.51 -5.36 -0.03
N MET A 283 -9.41 -4.48 -0.97
CA MET A 283 -8.27 -3.93 -1.71
C MET A 283 -7.19 -4.95 -2.17
N GLY A 284 -7.51 -6.25 -2.33
CA GLY A 284 -6.56 -7.24 -2.86
C GLY A 284 -5.22 -7.30 -2.12
N ALA A 285 -5.24 -7.24 -0.77
CA ALA A 285 -4.09 -7.13 0.12
C ALA A 285 -3.33 -5.79 0.08
N ALA A 286 -3.76 -4.82 -0.73
CA ALA A 286 -3.22 -3.46 -0.67
C ALA A 286 -3.57 -2.77 0.65
N GLY A 287 -2.68 -1.92 1.14
CA GLY A 287 -2.99 -1.03 2.25
C GLY A 287 -3.64 0.27 1.78
N PRO A 288 -4.36 0.98 2.66
CA PRO A 288 -4.72 2.36 2.42
C PRO A 288 -3.49 3.18 2.02
N ALA A 289 -3.68 4.13 1.10
CA ALA A 289 -2.61 5.02 0.68
C ALA A 289 -2.66 6.33 1.47
N ALA A 290 -1.53 7.02 1.61
CA ALA A 290 -1.48 8.33 2.21
C ALA A 290 -0.68 9.33 1.35
N ASP A 291 -1.19 10.55 1.23
CA ASP A 291 -0.50 11.65 0.57
C ASP A 291 0.47 12.38 1.52
N GLN A 292 1.21 13.34 0.97
CA GLN A 292 2.20 14.13 1.74
C GLN A 292 1.54 15.06 2.78
N ASN A 293 0.24 15.34 2.65
CA ASN A 293 -0.53 16.13 3.61
C ASN A 293 -1.10 15.26 4.75
N GLY A 294 -0.89 13.96 4.69
CA GLY A 294 -1.39 13.00 5.65
C GLY A 294 -2.85 12.59 5.43
N ASN A 295 -3.46 12.95 4.29
CA ASN A 295 -4.78 12.43 3.94
C ASN A 295 -4.67 10.97 3.52
N ILE A 296 -5.65 10.17 3.92
CA ILE A 296 -5.69 8.73 3.70
C ILE A 296 -6.72 8.43 2.62
N PHE A 297 -6.37 7.54 1.69
CA PHE A 297 -7.24 7.12 0.59
C PHE A 297 -7.40 5.60 0.60
N LEU A 298 -8.63 5.16 0.44
CA LEU A 298 -8.99 3.75 0.35
C LEU A 298 -10.18 3.55 -0.60
N ALA A 299 -10.43 2.31 -0.97
CA ALA A 299 -11.63 1.91 -1.71
C ALA A 299 -12.42 0.88 -0.91
N ALA A 300 -13.72 1.10 -0.75
CA ALA A 300 -14.67 0.18 -0.15
C ALA A 300 -15.36 -0.66 -1.24
N GLY A 301 -15.66 -1.90 -0.90
CA GLY A 301 -16.44 -2.83 -1.73
C GLY A 301 -17.94 -2.69 -1.54
N ASN A 302 -18.66 -3.77 -1.87
CA ASN A 302 -20.11 -3.87 -1.73
C ASN A 302 -20.59 -3.39 -0.37
N GLY A 303 -21.69 -2.66 -0.36
CA GLY A 303 -22.27 -2.14 0.87
C GLY A 303 -23.23 -0.99 0.65
N THR A 304 -23.92 -0.62 1.70
CA THR A 304 -24.85 0.51 1.69
C THR A 304 -24.11 1.80 1.33
N TRP A 305 -24.74 2.58 0.47
CA TRP A 305 -24.25 3.89 0.08
C TRP A 305 -25.36 4.95 0.21
N ASP A 306 -25.11 6.04 0.95
CA ASP A 306 -26.00 7.21 1.03
C ASP A 306 -25.24 8.53 0.78
N GLY A 307 -23.89 8.46 0.72
CA GLY A 307 -23.02 9.63 0.52
C GLY A 307 -22.99 10.62 1.69
N VAL A 308 -23.50 10.23 2.84
CA VAL A 308 -23.55 11.04 4.08
C VAL A 308 -22.87 10.32 5.23
N SER A 309 -23.26 9.07 5.47
CA SER A 309 -22.73 8.21 6.54
C SER A 309 -22.21 6.87 6.01
N ASP A 310 -22.83 6.34 4.96
CA ASP A 310 -22.56 5.03 4.38
C ASP A 310 -21.84 5.19 3.03
N TYR A 311 -20.68 4.56 2.88
CA TYR A 311 -19.74 4.74 1.76
C TYR A 311 -19.35 3.42 1.08
N GLY A 312 -20.26 2.47 0.97
CA GLY A 312 -20.06 1.27 0.13
C GLY A 312 -19.76 1.67 -1.33
N GLN A 313 -19.01 0.87 -2.09
CA GLN A 313 -18.63 1.12 -3.48
C GLN A 313 -18.01 2.52 -3.72
N SER A 314 -17.15 2.98 -2.80
CA SER A 314 -16.59 4.34 -2.88
C SER A 314 -15.08 4.37 -2.72
N VAL A 315 -14.43 5.29 -3.43
CA VAL A 315 -13.10 5.79 -3.06
C VAL A 315 -13.30 6.89 -2.03
N VAL A 316 -12.69 6.76 -0.86
CA VAL A 316 -12.89 7.68 0.27
C VAL A 316 -11.57 8.32 0.65
N LYS A 317 -11.62 9.64 0.91
CA LYS A 317 -10.53 10.44 1.46
C LYS A 317 -10.82 10.76 2.92
N LEU A 318 -9.93 10.38 3.82
CA LEU A 318 -10.02 10.60 5.26
C LEU A 318 -8.92 11.54 5.73
N ASP A 319 -9.15 12.25 6.84
CA ASP A 319 -8.09 12.91 7.60
C ASP A 319 -7.35 11.92 8.53
N ALA A 320 -6.32 12.40 9.23
CA ALA A 320 -5.51 11.60 10.15
C ALA A 320 -6.31 11.01 11.34
N THR A 321 -7.50 11.52 11.60
CA THR A 321 -8.42 11.11 12.68
C THR A 321 -9.65 10.38 12.14
N LEU A 322 -9.59 9.96 10.87
CA LEU A 322 -10.57 9.16 10.16
C LEU A 322 -11.92 9.86 9.92
N HIS A 323 -11.95 11.19 9.86
CA HIS A 323 -13.12 11.90 9.36
C HIS A 323 -13.12 11.92 7.84
N VAL A 324 -14.28 11.67 7.22
CA VAL A 324 -14.44 11.72 5.77
C VAL A 324 -14.32 13.18 5.30
N LEU A 325 -13.30 13.44 4.49
CA LEU A 325 -13.06 14.75 3.87
C LEU A 325 -13.75 14.85 2.50
N ASP A 326 -13.69 13.75 1.73
CA ASP A 326 -14.23 13.68 0.40
C ASP A 326 -14.44 12.21 -0.04
N TYR A 327 -15.22 11.99 -1.11
CA TYR A 327 -15.42 10.66 -1.68
C TYR A 327 -15.78 10.75 -3.17
N TRP A 328 -15.60 9.64 -3.87
CA TRP A 328 -16.20 9.38 -5.16
C TRP A 328 -16.83 7.97 -5.14
N ALA A 329 -18.02 7.86 -5.73
CA ALA A 329 -18.66 6.58 -6.01
C ALA A 329 -19.11 6.55 -7.47
N PRO A 330 -19.02 5.40 -8.18
CA PRO A 330 -19.53 5.27 -9.53
C PRO A 330 -21.02 5.61 -9.60
N PHE A 331 -21.46 6.21 -10.70
CA PHE A 331 -22.89 6.55 -10.88
C PHE A 331 -23.80 5.32 -10.75
N ASN A 332 -23.29 4.15 -11.15
CA ASN A 332 -23.98 2.86 -11.10
C ASN A 332 -23.62 2.01 -9.87
N ALA A 333 -23.18 2.61 -8.75
CA ALA A 333 -22.76 1.91 -7.54
C ALA A 333 -23.77 0.85 -7.05
N ASN A 334 -25.07 1.13 -7.16
CA ASN A 334 -26.12 0.16 -6.77
C ASN A 334 -26.11 -1.08 -7.66
N GLN A 335 -25.92 -0.93 -8.98
CA GLN A 335 -25.85 -2.08 -9.90
C GLN A 335 -24.57 -2.89 -9.65
N LEU A 336 -23.46 -2.22 -9.33
CA LEU A 336 -22.20 -2.89 -8.96
C LEU A 336 -22.42 -3.70 -7.67
N ASN A 337 -23.09 -3.12 -6.68
CA ASN A 337 -23.44 -3.79 -5.43
C ASN A 337 -24.33 -5.04 -5.65
N ASP A 338 -25.37 -4.91 -6.47
CA ASP A 338 -26.29 -6.02 -6.79
C ASP A 338 -25.60 -7.16 -7.57
N GLY A 339 -24.52 -6.84 -8.31
CA GLY A 339 -23.75 -7.80 -9.12
C GLY A 339 -22.49 -8.35 -8.45
N ASP A 340 -22.22 -8.00 -7.21
CA ASP A 340 -20.95 -8.31 -6.51
C ASP A 340 -19.70 -7.81 -7.26
N HIS A 341 -19.80 -6.64 -7.90
CA HIS A 341 -18.70 -6.03 -8.62
C HIS A 341 -17.98 -4.98 -7.77
N ASP A 342 -17.27 -5.43 -6.73
CA ASP A 342 -16.55 -4.54 -5.81
C ASP A 342 -15.58 -3.58 -6.54
N LEU A 343 -15.84 -2.27 -6.43
CA LEU A 343 -14.87 -1.23 -6.75
C LEU A 343 -13.59 -1.41 -5.91
N GLY A 344 -13.77 -1.73 -4.63
CA GLY A 344 -12.69 -1.94 -3.67
C GLY A 344 -12.00 -3.31 -3.76
N ALA A 345 -12.20 -4.10 -4.83
CA ALA A 345 -11.43 -5.35 -5.01
C ALA A 345 -9.95 -5.09 -5.27
N GLY A 346 -9.61 -4.04 -6.02
CA GLY A 346 -8.24 -3.53 -6.16
C GLY A 346 -7.93 -2.41 -5.18
N GLY A 347 -6.65 -2.07 -5.03
CA GLY A 347 -6.20 -0.99 -4.14
C GLY A 347 -6.13 0.37 -4.83
N VAL A 348 -5.96 1.42 -4.03
CA VAL A 348 -5.76 2.79 -4.49
C VAL A 348 -4.28 3.09 -4.62
N LEU A 349 -3.82 3.51 -5.82
CA LEU A 349 -2.50 4.07 -6.03
C LEU A 349 -2.62 5.59 -6.14
N LEU A 350 -1.85 6.33 -5.35
CA LEU A 350 -1.70 7.78 -5.52
C LEU A 350 -0.55 8.05 -6.48
N VAL A 351 -0.87 8.64 -7.63
CA VAL A 351 0.17 9.06 -8.58
C VAL A 351 1.05 10.12 -7.92
N PRO A 352 2.38 10.04 -8.01
CA PRO A 352 3.26 11.13 -7.57
C PRO A 352 2.85 12.46 -8.21
N ASP A 353 2.98 13.55 -7.47
CA ASP A 353 2.48 14.86 -7.88
C ASP A 353 2.96 15.27 -9.28
N GLN A 354 2.03 15.73 -10.12
CA GLN A 354 2.22 16.13 -11.49
C GLN A 354 2.22 17.65 -11.64
N THR A 355 2.61 18.16 -12.82
CA THR A 355 2.64 19.61 -13.10
C THR A 355 1.50 20.08 -14.01
N GLY A 356 0.61 19.18 -14.42
CA GLY A 356 -0.45 19.41 -15.39
C GLY A 356 -1.75 19.96 -14.83
N ALA A 357 -2.84 19.70 -15.54
CA ALA A 357 -4.19 20.15 -15.19
C ALA A 357 -4.70 19.52 -13.88
N PHE A 358 -4.25 18.31 -13.59
CA PHE A 358 -4.57 17.57 -12.36
C PHE A 358 -3.26 17.16 -11.67
N PRO A 359 -2.75 18.00 -10.74
CA PRO A 359 -1.47 17.70 -10.10
C PRO A 359 -1.53 16.51 -9.14
N HIS A 360 -2.71 16.14 -8.66
CA HIS A 360 -2.88 15.10 -7.64
C HIS A 360 -3.93 14.09 -8.09
N GLU A 361 -3.45 12.98 -8.67
CA GLU A 361 -4.30 11.93 -9.21
C GLU A 361 -4.26 10.67 -8.33
N ALA A 362 -5.35 9.92 -8.32
CA ALA A 362 -5.36 8.55 -7.83
C ALA A 362 -5.94 7.61 -8.89
N VAL A 363 -5.46 6.37 -8.89
CA VAL A 363 -5.87 5.33 -9.85
C VAL A 363 -6.40 4.13 -9.09
N VAL A 364 -7.56 3.64 -9.54
CA VAL A 364 -8.27 2.50 -8.94
C VAL A 364 -8.79 1.60 -10.06
N CYS A 365 -8.79 0.29 -9.84
CA CYS A 365 -9.54 -0.69 -10.61
C CYS A 365 -10.18 -1.70 -9.67
N GLY A 366 -11.32 -2.26 -10.04
CA GLY A 366 -12.07 -3.21 -9.25
C GLY A 366 -12.55 -4.41 -10.07
N LYS A 367 -13.47 -5.18 -9.53
CA LYS A 367 -14.09 -6.30 -10.26
C LYS A 367 -14.77 -5.82 -11.53
N ASN A 368 -15.41 -4.64 -11.48
CA ASN A 368 -15.96 -4.01 -12.67
C ASN A 368 -14.84 -3.57 -13.64
N GLU A 369 -15.20 -3.43 -14.89
CA GLU A 369 -14.30 -3.33 -16.03
C GLU A 369 -13.38 -2.10 -16.07
N PRO A 370 -13.81 -0.83 -15.72
CA PRO A 370 -12.99 0.34 -15.98
C PRO A 370 -11.78 0.51 -15.05
N ILE A 371 -10.71 1.11 -15.58
CA ILE A 371 -9.71 1.80 -14.77
C ILE A 371 -10.23 3.22 -14.51
N TYR A 372 -10.27 3.65 -13.26
CA TYR A 372 -10.71 4.97 -12.84
C TYR A 372 -9.52 5.84 -12.49
N VAL A 373 -9.47 7.05 -13.07
CA VAL A 373 -8.51 8.10 -12.71
C VAL A 373 -9.30 9.23 -12.05
N VAL A 374 -9.05 9.48 -10.78
CA VAL A 374 -9.78 10.44 -9.96
C VAL A 374 -8.86 11.58 -9.48
N ASN A 375 -9.42 12.78 -9.31
CA ASN A 375 -8.69 13.93 -8.79
C ASN A 375 -8.73 13.94 -7.25
N ARG A 376 -7.58 13.80 -6.59
CA ARG A 376 -7.45 13.81 -5.11
C ARG A 376 -7.84 15.13 -4.46
N ASP A 377 -7.84 16.25 -5.20
CA ASP A 377 -8.24 17.56 -4.69
C ASP A 377 -9.75 17.75 -4.66
N ASN A 378 -10.46 17.02 -5.53
CA ASN A 378 -11.91 16.97 -5.59
C ASN A 378 -12.32 15.63 -6.21
N LEU A 379 -12.68 14.68 -5.37
CA LEU A 379 -13.03 13.33 -5.82
C LEU A 379 -14.31 13.27 -6.67
N GLY A 380 -15.18 14.31 -6.58
CA GLY A 380 -16.29 14.51 -7.51
C GLY A 380 -17.63 13.97 -7.02
N LYS A 381 -17.69 13.26 -5.89
CA LYS A 381 -18.91 12.66 -5.34
C LYS A 381 -19.49 11.57 -6.28
N LYS A 382 -20.78 11.33 -6.25
CA LYS A 382 -21.46 10.39 -7.15
C LYS A 382 -22.25 11.16 -8.21
N GLY A 383 -22.03 10.82 -9.48
CA GLY A 383 -22.86 11.32 -10.58
C GLY A 383 -24.26 10.71 -10.58
N ASP A 384 -25.21 11.38 -11.23
CA ASP A 384 -26.58 10.88 -11.35
C ASP A 384 -26.72 9.85 -12.47
N THR A 385 -26.02 10.06 -13.60
CA THR A 385 -26.19 9.29 -14.84
C THR A 385 -24.88 8.77 -15.44
N ASP A 386 -23.75 9.35 -15.05
CA ASP A 386 -22.41 9.04 -15.57
C ASP A 386 -21.33 9.43 -14.55
N ASP A 387 -20.08 9.20 -14.91
CA ASP A 387 -18.89 9.52 -14.11
C ASP A 387 -18.06 10.67 -14.73
N ASP A 388 -18.69 11.60 -15.42
CA ASP A 388 -18.01 12.76 -16.06
C ASP A 388 -17.29 13.70 -15.06
N GLN A 389 -17.56 13.56 -13.75
CA GLN A 389 -16.93 14.32 -12.67
C GLN A 389 -15.50 13.87 -12.34
N ILE A 390 -15.05 12.70 -12.82
CA ILE A 390 -13.67 12.24 -12.64
C ILE A 390 -12.79 12.59 -13.84
N ILE A 391 -11.48 12.36 -13.73
CA ILE A 391 -10.53 12.69 -14.81
C ILE A 391 -10.74 11.80 -16.03
N GLN A 392 -10.90 10.48 -15.82
CA GLN A 392 -11.02 9.52 -16.90
C GLN A 392 -11.54 8.15 -16.45
N LEU A 393 -12.31 7.51 -17.36
CA LEU A 393 -12.52 6.06 -17.38
C LEU A 393 -11.77 5.46 -18.58
N VAL A 394 -11.08 4.34 -18.35
CA VAL A 394 -10.46 3.55 -19.42
C VAL A 394 -11.16 2.19 -19.45
N HIS A 395 -11.95 1.97 -20.50
CA HIS A 395 -12.82 0.81 -20.62
C HIS A 395 -12.18 -0.38 -21.35
N ASN A 396 -12.58 -1.61 -21.01
CA ASN A 396 -12.28 -2.87 -21.72
C ASN A 396 -10.77 -3.15 -21.88
N GLN A 397 -9.97 -2.77 -20.89
CA GLN A 397 -8.51 -2.93 -20.99
C GLN A 397 -7.93 -3.95 -20.01
N LEU A 398 -8.63 -4.28 -18.93
CA LEU A 398 -8.18 -5.25 -17.94
C LEU A 398 -9.08 -6.49 -17.93
N GLY A 399 -8.50 -7.60 -17.50
CA GLY A 399 -9.15 -8.91 -17.46
C GLY A 399 -9.03 -9.68 -18.76
N GLY A 400 -8.76 -10.98 -18.66
CA GLY A 400 -8.61 -11.89 -19.80
C GLY A 400 -9.96 -12.34 -20.36
N SER A 401 -9.94 -13.11 -21.44
CA SER A 401 -11.13 -13.70 -22.04
C SER A 401 -11.66 -14.87 -21.20
N GLY A 402 -12.99 -15.00 -21.10
CA GLY A 402 -13.64 -16.12 -20.43
C GLY A 402 -13.66 -16.02 -18.91
N LEU A 403 -13.68 -14.80 -18.39
CA LEU A 403 -13.87 -14.54 -16.98
C LEU A 403 -15.20 -15.16 -16.51
N GLN A 404 -15.19 -15.78 -15.34
CA GLN A 404 -16.41 -16.08 -14.60
C GLN A 404 -16.82 -14.80 -13.86
N ASP A 405 -18.09 -14.46 -13.90
CA ASP A 405 -18.69 -13.34 -13.18
C ASP A 405 -18.16 -11.93 -13.56
N ASP A 406 -17.50 -11.80 -14.73
CA ASP A 406 -16.97 -10.52 -15.26
C ASP A 406 -16.02 -9.76 -14.29
N ASP A 407 -15.27 -10.49 -13.46
CA ASP A 407 -14.31 -9.92 -12.50
C ASP A 407 -12.99 -9.56 -13.16
N HIS A 408 -12.69 -8.27 -13.34
CA HIS A 408 -11.58 -7.79 -14.16
C HIS A 408 -10.28 -7.51 -13.40
N CYS A 409 -10.35 -6.93 -12.21
CA CYS A 409 -9.15 -6.50 -11.48
C CYS A 409 -9.28 -6.67 -9.96
N PHE A 410 -8.27 -7.31 -9.37
CA PHE A 410 -8.12 -7.47 -7.91
C PHE A 410 -6.77 -6.94 -7.43
N THR A 411 -6.08 -6.16 -8.24
CA THR A 411 -4.68 -5.78 -8.02
C THR A 411 -4.54 -4.27 -8.01
N THR A 412 -3.40 -3.81 -7.50
CA THR A 412 -3.02 -2.40 -7.54
C THR A 412 -1.90 -2.25 -8.57
N PRO A 413 -1.95 -1.27 -9.48
CA PRO A 413 -0.87 -1.06 -10.44
C PRO A 413 0.44 -0.66 -9.75
N ALA A 414 1.55 -0.67 -10.50
CA ALA A 414 2.78 0.01 -10.12
C ALA A 414 2.97 1.25 -11.00
N PHE A 415 3.71 2.24 -10.51
CA PHE A 415 4.00 3.48 -11.24
C PHE A 415 5.50 3.71 -11.40
N PHE A 416 5.94 4.00 -12.63
CA PHE A 416 7.31 4.40 -12.91
C PHE A 416 7.38 5.24 -14.19
N GLN A 417 8.01 6.41 -14.13
CA GLN A 417 8.25 7.28 -15.29
C GLN A 417 7.02 7.50 -16.19
N GLN A 418 5.95 8.03 -15.61
CA GLN A 418 4.71 8.30 -16.35
C GLN A 418 4.09 7.05 -16.99
N THR A 419 4.33 5.87 -16.39
CA THR A 419 3.75 4.61 -16.85
C THR A 419 3.16 3.86 -15.66
N LEU A 420 1.95 3.36 -15.83
CA LEU A 420 1.30 2.44 -14.88
C LEU A 420 1.31 1.02 -15.47
N TYR A 421 1.64 0.06 -14.61
CA TYR A 421 1.71 -1.37 -14.95
C TYR A 421 0.61 -2.11 -14.22
N PHE A 422 -0.31 -2.71 -14.98
CA PHE A 422 -1.42 -3.50 -14.46
C PHE A 422 -1.27 -4.98 -14.82
N ILE A 423 -1.79 -5.84 -13.96
CA ILE A 423 -1.96 -7.26 -14.25
C ILE A 423 -3.36 -7.64 -13.75
N GLY A 424 -4.32 -7.68 -14.65
CA GLY A 424 -5.70 -8.02 -14.36
C GLY A 424 -5.91 -9.52 -14.12
N ASN A 425 -7.13 -9.89 -13.81
CA ASN A 425 -7.56 -11.27 -13.62
C ASN A 425 -7.51 -12.07 -14.93
N ASN A 426 -6.82 -13.22 -14.94
CA ASN A 426 -6.58 -14.04 -16.13
C ASN A 426 -6.04 -13.22 -17.32
N ASP A 427 -5.17 -12.27 -17.05
CA ASP A 427 -4.69 -11.29 -18.02
C ASP A 427 -3.16 -11.26 -18.08
N VAL A 428 -2.63 -10.59 -19.09
CA VAL A 428 -1.19 -10.32 -19.24
C VAL A 428 -0.81 -9.04 -18.51
N ILE A 429 0.47 -8.81 -18.25
CA ILE A 429 0.94 -7.50 -17.82
C ILE A 429 0.75 -6.47 -18.93
N LYS A 430 0.24 -5.29 -18.56
CA LYS A 430 -0.07 -4.17 -19.49
C LYS A 430 0.50 -2.86 -18.96
N ALA A 431 1.13 -2.10 -19.83
CA ALA A 431 1.67 -0.78 -19.53
C ALA A 431 0.79 0.32 -20.15
N PHE A 432 0.44 1.34 -19.36
CA PHE A 432 -0.33 2.50 -19.81
C PHE A 432 0.48 3.77 -19.54
N SER A 433 0.68 4.60 -20.57
CA SER A 433 1.34 5.89 -20.37
C SER A 433 0.37 6.90 -19.76
N LEU A 434 0.87 7.71 -18.82
CA LEU A 434 0.19 8.85 -18.23
C LEU A 434 0.69 10.14 -18.93
N ASP A 435 -0.22 10.90 -19.51
CA ASP A 435 0.08 12.26 -19.96
C ASP A 435 -0.02 13.23 -18.79
N ALA A 436 1.11 13.65 -18.27
CA ALA A 436 1.20 14.56 -17.13
C ALA A 436 0.50 15.91 -17.37
N ALA A 437 0.33 16.36 -18.62
CA ALA A 437 -0.32 17.62 -18.92
C ALA A 437 -1.85 17.56 -18.72
N SER A 438 -2.46 16.46 -19.11
CA SER A 438 -3.91 16.24 -19.02
C SER A 438 -4.35 15.37 -17.85
N GLY A 439 -3.44 14.66 -17.18
CA GLY A 439 -3.74 13.70 -16.15
C GLY A 439 -4.40 12.42 -16.66
N LYS A 440 -4.29 12.13 -17.97
CA LYS A 440 -4.99 11.01 -18.59
C LYS A 440 -4.05 9.87 -18.96
N LEU A 441 -4.52 8.66 -18.76
CA LEU A 441 -3.88 7.44 -19.27
C LEU A 441 -4.14 7.28 -20.77
N SER A 442 -3.23 6.61 -21.46
CA SER A 442 -3.50 6.08 -22.80
C SER A 442 -4.75 5.19 -22.74
N THR A 443 -5.60 5.26 -23.76
CA THR A 443 -6.86 4.50 -23.81
C THR A 443 -6.67 3.03 -24.14
N THR A 444 -5.46 2.66 -24.57
CA THR A 444 -5.01 1.29 -24.82
C THR A 444 -3.61 1.13 -24.26
N PRO A 445 -3.19 -0.11 -23.92
CA PRO A 445 -1.82 -0.36 -23.47
C PRO A 445 -0.79 0.11 -24.50
N THR A 446 0.31 0.66 -24.02
CA THR A 446 1.47 1.02 -24.84
C THR A 446 2.38 -0.18 -25.11
N SER A 447 2.36 -1.16 -24.23
CA SER A 447 2.95 -2.49 -24.42
C SER A 447 2.25 -3.53 -23.54
N GLU A 448 2.32 -4.80 -23.97
CA GLU A 448 1.69 -5.94 -23.29
C GLU A 448 2.65 -7.13 -23.26
N GLY A 449 2.65 -7.86 -22.14
CA GLY A 449 3.35 -9.13 -22.02
C GLY A 449 2.63 -10.26 -22.76
N SER A 450 3.20 -11.46 -22.70
CA SER A 450 2.61 -12.66 -23.33
C SER A 450 2.17 -13.74 -22.34
N PHE A 451 2.60 -13.65 -21.08
CA PHE A 451 2.22 -14.60 -20.05
C PHE A 451 0.89 -14.19 -19.41
N VAL A 452 -0.07 -15.10 -19.37
CA VAL A 452 -1.35 -14.91 -18.71
C VAL A 452 -1.21 -15.26 -17.22
N PHE A 453 -1.34 -14.26 -16.37
CA PHE A 453 -1.40 -14.44 -14.93
C PHE A 453 -2.79 -14.97 -14.57
N PRO A 454 -2.90 -16.15 -13.93
CA PRO A 454 -4.20 -16.71 -13.58
C PRO A 454 -4.90 -15.87 -12.49
N PHE A 455 -6.16 -16.17 -12.21
CA PHE A 455 -6.88 -15.55 -11.09
C PHE A 455 -6.02 -15.53 -9.80
N PRO A 456 -5.92 -14.40 -9.12
CA PRO A 456 -6.62 -13.11 -9.32
C PRO A 456 -5.81 -12.07 -10.13
N GLY A 457 -4.83 -12.46 -10.93
CA GLY A 457 -3.84 -11.59 -11.56
C GLY A 457 -2.56 -11.51 -10.73
N GLY A 458 -1.74 -10.47 -10.92
CA GLY A 458 -0.47 -10.28 -10.24
C GLY A 458 -0.26 -8.87 -9.70
N GLN A 459 0.41 -8.76 -8.57
CA GLN A 459 0.81 -7.47 -8.01
C GLN A 459 2.14 -7.03 -8.63
N ALA A 460 2.13 -5.98 -9.44
CA ALA A 460 3.33 -5.42 -10.03
C ALA A 460 4.10 -4.53 -9.05
N VAL A 461 5.43 -4.62 -9.04
CA VAL A 461 6.35 -3.66 -8.41
C VAL A 461 7.47 -3.32 -9.39
N VAL A 462 8.13 -2.18 -9.21
CA VAL A 462 9.23 -1.73 -10.08
C VAL A 462 10.48 -1.50 -9.25
N SER A 463 11.62 -1.99 -9.74
CA SER A 463 12.93 -1.58 -9.26
C SER A 463 13.65 -0.75 -10.31
N SER A 464 14.38 0.29 -9.88
CA SER A 464 15.13 1.16 -10.78
C SER A 464 16.30 1.85 -10.08
N ASN A 465 17.23 2.38 -10.86
CA ASN A 465 18.26 3.31 -10.40
C ASN A 465 17.86 4.72 -10.87
N GLY A 466 17.14 5.45 -10.00
CA GLY A 466 16.49 6.70 -10.36
C GLY A 466 15.56 6.49 -11.56
N SER A 467 15.80 7.19 -12.65
CA SER A 467 15.06 7.06 -13.91
C SER A 467 15.63 5.99 -14.87
N SER A 468 16.55 5.15 -14.43
CA SER A 468 17.24 4.19 -15.31
C SER A 468 17.04 2.76 -14.82
N ASN A 469 17.22 1.80 -15.75
CA ASN A 469 17.23 0.37 -15.45
C ASN A 469 15.94 -0.15 -14.78
N GLY A 470 14.79 0.40 -15.17
CA GLY A 470 13.50 -0.06 -14.66
C GLY A 470 13.22 -1.51 -15.01
N ILE A 471 12.86 -2.31 -14.02
CA ILE A 471 12.39 -3.70 -14.16
C ILE A 471 11.07 -3.83 -13.42
N VAL A 472 10.05 -4.33 -14.11
CA VAL A 472 8.75 -4.67 -13.50
C VAL A 472 8.79 -6.12 -13.05
N TRP A 473 8.42 -6.35 -11.81
CA TRP A 473 8.42 -7.67 -11.18
C TRP A 473 7.00 -8.05 -10.77
N ALA A 474 6.68 -9.33 -10.93
CA ALA A 474 5.42 -9.91 -10.47
C ALA A 474 5.59 -11.39 -10.13
N VAL A 475 4.66 -11.92 -9.32
CA VAL A 475 4.58 -13.35 -8.99
C VAL A 475 3.26 -13.88 -9.51
N ASP A 476 3.26 -15.01 -10.21
CA ASP A 476 2.02 -15.67 -10.63
C ASP A 476 1.46 -16.58 -9.52
N PHE A 477 0.13 -16.67 -9.44
CA PHE A 477 -0.58 -17.52 -8.47
C PHE A 477 -0.92 -18.90 -9.06
N ASN A 478 0.06 -19.59 -9.62
CA ASN A 478 -0.08 -20.99 -10.02
C ASN A 478 0.32 -21.94 -8.89
N PHE A 479 -0.06 -23.22 -9.02
CA PHE A 479 0.37 -24.26 -8.07
C PHE A 479 1.90 -24.36 -7.96
N ASP A 480 2.58 -24.13 -9.07
CA ASP A 480 4.05 -24.12 -9.17
C ASP A 480 4.62 -22.71 -9.37
N GLY A 481 3.96 -21.66 -8.93
CA GLY A 481 4.22 -20.26 -9.16
C GLY A 481 5.64 -19.86 -9.54
N SER A 482 5.78 -18.76 -10.27
CA SER A 482 7.06 -18.24 -10.75
C SER A 482 7.22 -16.76 -10.44
N LEU A 483 8.46 -16.31 -10.29
CA LEU A 483 8.84 -14.91 -10.31
C LEU A 483 9.07 -14.48 -11.76
N HIS A 484 8.43 -13.40 -12.18
CA HIS A 484 8.56 -12.78 -13.50
C HIS A 484 9.28 -11.44 -13.39
N ALA A 485 10.10 -11.12 -14.39
CA ALA A 485 10.75 -9.81 -14.56
C ALA A 485 10.58 -9.34 -16.00
N PHE A 486 10.16 -8.09 -16.18
CA PHE A 486 9.95 -7.48 -17.49
C PHE A 486 10.72 -6.17 -17.61
N ASP A 487 11.16 -5.82 -18.83
CA ASP A 487 11.71 -4.48 -19.07
C ASP A 487 10.61 -3.42 -18.88
N ALA A 488 10.83 -2.47 -17.97
CA ALA A 488 9.84 -1.42 -17.69
C ALA A 488 9.59 -0.48 -18.90
N LYS A 489 10.49 -0.43 -19.87
CA LYS A 489 10.29 0.36 -21.10
C LYS A 489 9.37 -0.31 -22.09
N ASP A 490 9.32 -1.64 -22.06
CA ASP A 490 8.52 -2.47 -22.96
C ASP A 490 8.26 -3.82 -22.29
N VAL A 491 7.09 -3.97 -21.67
CA VAL A 491 6.73 -5.20 -20.93
C VAL A 491 6.46 -6.40 -21.87
N SER A 492 6.47 -6.25 -23.18
CA SER A 492 6.50 -7.37 -24.11
C SER A 492 7.82 -8.16 -24.04
N HIS A 493 8.87 -7.54 -23.48
CA HIS A 493 10.16 -8.12 -23.25
C HIS A 493 10.27 -8.70 -21.83
N GLU A 494 9.93 -9.97 -21.66
CA GLU A 494 10.18 -10.71 -20.42
C GLU A 494 11.67 -11.03 -20.31
N LEU A 495 12.34 -10.43 -19.31
CA LEU A 495 13.79 -10.58 -19.06
C LEU A 495 14.11 -11.92 -18.40
N TYR A 496 13.23 -12.33 -17.47
CA TYR A 496 13.44 -13.54 -16.67
C TYR A 496 12.11 -14.10 -16.18
N ARG A 497 12.03 -15.42 -16.18
CA ARG A 497 11.02 -16.22 -15.49
C ARG A 497 11.72 -17.30 -14.70
N SER A 498 11.43 -17.41 -13.41
CA SER A 498 12.04 -18.43 -12.58
C SER A 498 11.46 -19.82 -12.89
N PRO A 499 12.21 -20.89 -12.58
CA PRO A 499 11.61 -22.19 -12.27
C PRO A 499 10.57 -22.06 -11.14
N SER A 500 9.82 -23.16 -10.89
CA SER A 500 8.86 -23.21 -9.79
C SER A 500 9.47 -22.79 -8.45
N ILE A 501 8.79 -21.85 -7.79
CA ILE A 501 9.12 -21.41 -6.42
C ILE A 501 8.27 -22.12 -5.35
N GLY A 502 7.42 -23.06 -5.75
CA GLY A 502 6.31 -23.57 -4.95
C GLY A 502 5.10 -22.64 -5.02
N GLN A 503 4.01 -23.01 -4.38
CA GLN A 503 2.76 -22.24 -4.47
C GLN A 503 2.86 -20.93 -3.66
N PRO A 504 2.76 -19.74 -4.29
CA PRO A 504 2.58 -18.47 -3.58
C PRO A 504 1.17 -18.38 -2.96
N ALA A 505 0.97 -17.45 -2.06
CA ALA A 505 -0.37 -17.03 -1.66
C ALA A 505 -0.99 -16.09 -2.72
N LYS A 506 -2.32 -15.95 -2.71
CA LYS A 506 -2.98 -14.91 -3.52
C LYS A 506 -2.37 -13.55 -3.24
N TRP A 507 -2.24 -12.72 -4.27
CA TRP A 507 -1.68 -11.36 -4.18
C TRP A 507 -0.24 -11.28 -3.64
N ALA A 508 0.54 -12.35 -3.74
CA ALA A 508 1.96 -12.31 -3.38
C ALA A 508 2.69 -11.16 -4.10
N VAL A 509 3.43 -10.38 -3.33
CA VAL A 509 4.18 -9.21 -3.82
C VAL A 509 5.65 -9.44 -3.57
N PRO A 510 6.52 -9.40 -4.60
CA PRO A 510 7.95 -9.51 -4.39
C PRO A 510 8.52 -8.23 -3.77
N THR A 511 9.55 -8.38 -2.94
CA THR A 511 10.32 -7.24 -2.40
C THR A 511 11.67 -7.19 -3.08
N VAL A 512 11.99 -6.07 -3.73
CA VAL A 512 13.23 -5.90 -4.50
C VAL A 512 14.09 -4.84 -3.86
N ILE A 513 15.27 -5.22 -3.37
CA ILE A 513 16.18 -4.29 -2.69
C ILE A 513 17.60 -4.87 -2.62
N ASN A 514 18.61 -4.01 -2.80
CA ASN A 514 20.03 -4.33 -2.64
C ASN A 514 20.48 -5.57 -3.45
N GLY A 515 20.10 -5.64 -4.73
CA GLY A 515 20.50 -6.69 -5.63
C GLY A 515 19.79 -8.03 -5.41
N LYS A 516 18.72 -8.06 -4.61
CA LYS A 516 17.95 -9.27 -4.32
C LYS A 516 16.46 -9.08 -4.51
N VAL A 517 15.78 -10.20 -4.75
CA VAL A 517 14.32 -10.30 -4.81
C VAL A 517 13.87 -11.35 -3.81
N TYR A 518 13.00 -10.95 -2.89
CA TYR A 518 12.44 -11.80 -1.84
C TYR A 518 10.99 -12.13 -2.18
N VAL A 519 10.67 -13.41 -2.28
CA VAL A 519 9.34 -13.92 -2.59
C VAL A 519 8.90 -14.89 -1.52
N ALA A 520 7.82 -14.58 -0.83
CA ALA A 520 7.23 -15.51 0.13
C ALA A 520 6.20 -16.43 -0.54
N THR A 521 6.19 -17.68 -0.11
CA THR A 521 5.25 -18.72 -0.57
C THR A 521 4.51 -19.31 0.63
N LYS A 522 3.73 -20.35 0.41
CA LYS A 522 2.99 -21.05 1.46
C LYS A 522 3.88 -21.72 2.52
N THR A 523 5.16 -21.98 2.21
CA THR A 523 6.03 -22.80 3.08
C THR A 523 7.44 -22.26 3.23
N ARG A 524 7.84 -21.25 2.46
CA ARG A 524 9.22 -20.74 2.46
C ARG A 524 9.31 -19.30 1.94
N LEU A 525 10.35 -18.63 2.36
CA LEU A 525 10.86 -17.43 1.70
C LEU A 525 11.92 -17.86 0.68
N VAL A 526 11.78 -17.46 -0.57
CA VAL A 526 12.74 -17.69 -1.66
C VAL A 526 13.47 -16.38 -1.95
N VAL A 527 14.79 -16.44 -2.06
CA VAL A 527 15.64 -15.27 -2.31
C VAL A 527 16.37 -15.46 -3.64
N PHE A 528 16.20 -14.50 -4.54
CA PHE A 528 16.86 -14.42 -5.84
C PHE A 528 17.94 -13.34 -5.83
N GLY A 529 18.90 -13.45 -6.74
CA GLY A 529 19.98 -12.49 -6.94
C GLY A 529 20.93 -12.92 -8.05
N LEU A 530 21.97 -12.12 -8.30
CA LEU A 530 23.02 -12.48 -9.27
C LEU A 530 23.86 -13.66 -8.77
N HIS A 531 24.29 -14.52 -9.71
CA HIS A 531 25.13 -15.69 -9.45
C HIS A 531 26.57 -15.31 -9.10
#